data_91e726d1925769e86872a8e2c8431c3e
#
_entry.id   91e726d1925769e86872a8e2c8431c3e
#
_cell.length_a   1.000
_cell.length_b   1.000
_cell.length_c   1.000
_cell.angle_alpha   90.00
_cell.angle_beta   90.00
_cell.angle_gamma   90.00
#
_symmetry.space_group_name_H-M   'P 1'
#
loop_
_entity.id
_entity.type
_entity.pdbx_description
1 polymer ?
#
loop_
_entity_poly.entity_id
_entity_poly.type
_entity_poly.pdbx_seq_one_letter_code
_entity_poly.pdbx_strand_id
1 'polypeptide(L)'
;MAQGNSTILFSATMLPIRYYKTLLSGNEDDYAVYANSPFAEEKRLLMVATDVSSRYSRRSASEYRKVAEYIREVVRSKNGNYMVFFPSYQYMEQVEQAVEELDFPADLLVQGQGMKEQERQEFLEEFEKKRNHSLAAFCVMGGVFSEGIDLKEERLIGAVIVGTGLPMVCVEQEVLRGYFEEKEEAGFDFAYQYPGMNKVLQAAGRVIRTTEDEGIILLLDDRFLKREYLELFPREWEHFQMVNRGNVGQCMEDFWAVSYTHLTLPTKLEV
;
A
#
# COMPACT_ATOMS: atom_id res chain seq x y z
N MET A 1 23.51 20.23 7.47
CA MET A 1 24.46 19.11 7.60
C MET A 1 25.93 19.55 7.88
N ALA A 2 26.31 20.77 7.55
CA ALA A 2 27.73 21.22 7.65
C ALA A 2 28.28 21.42 9.08
N GLN A 3 27.52 21.19 10.14
CA GLN A 3 27.95 21.40 11.54
C GLN A 3 28.18 20.10 12.34
N GLY A 4 27.94 18.93 11.74
CA GLY A 4 28.14 17.63 12.37
C GLY A 4 29.36 16.89 11.83
N ASN A 5 29.92 15.98 12.61
CA ASN A 5 31.02 15.10 12.19
C ASN A 5 30.52 13.99 11.24
N SER A 6 29.27 13.58 11.35
CA SER A 6 28.60 12.61 10.48
C SER A 6 27.08 12.80 10.56
N THR A 7 26.38 12.40 9.50
CA THR A 7 24.92 12.38 9.45
C THR A 7 24.46 11.00 8.96
N ILE A 8 23.53 10.39 9.67
CA ILE A 8 22.90 9.13 9.30
C ILE A 8 21.43 9.40 9.05
N LEU A 9 20.96 9.08 7.86
CA LEU A 9 19.54 9.17 7.46
C LEU A 9 19.04 7.74 7.26
N PHE A 10 17.86 7.44 7.78
CA PHE A 10 17.27 6.11 7.63
C PHE A 10 15.75 6.18 7.49
N SER A 11 15.19 5.29 6.69
CA SER A 11 13.76 5.08 6.52
C SER A 11 13.50 3.70 5.93
N ALA A 12 12.35 3.13 6.21
CA ALA A 12 11.91 1.88 5.59
C ALA A 12 11.56 2.04 4.09
N THR A 13 11.29 3.27 3.65
CA THR A 13 10.86 3.59 2.27
C THR A 13 11.86 4.46 1.51
N MET A 14 13.16 4.40 1.87
CA MET A 14 14.20 5.20 1.21
C MET A 14 14.64 4.57 -0.13
N LEU A 15 13.67 4.37 -1.02
CA LEU A 15 13.84 3.76 -2.34
C LEU A 15 13.26 4.65 -3.45
N PRO A 16 13.92 4.75 -4.63
CA PRO A 16 15.27 4.24 -4.91
C PRO A 16 16.34 5.08 -4.22
N ILE A 17 17.43 4.46 -3.82
CA ILE A 17 18.48 5.13 -3.06
C ILE A 17 19.11 6.32 -3.78
N ARG A 18 19.20 6.26 -5.13
CA ARG A 18 19.71 7.35 -5.96
C ARG A 18 18.89 8.63 -5.76
N TYR A 19 17.57 8.54 -5.76
CA TYR A 19 16.67 9.66 -5.51
C TYR A 19 16.99 10.37 -4.21
N TYR A 20 17.15 9.62 -3.11
CA TYR A 20 17.45 10.20 -1.81
C TYR A 20 18.87 10.74 -1.70
N LYS A 21 19.87 10.11 -2.32
CA LYS A 21 21.22 10.67 -2.39
C LYS A 21 21.22 12.03 -3.08
N THR A 22 20.56 12.14 -4.24
CA THR A 22 20.45 13.39 -4.99
C THR A 22 19.77 14.50 -4.18
N LEU A 23 18.69 14.19 -3.47
CA LEU A 23 17.94 15.18 -2.69
C LEU A 23 18.62 15.59 -1.39
N LEU A 24 19.28 14.67 -0.69
CA LEU A 24 19.70 14.87 0.70
C LEU A 24 21.17 15.23 0.82
N SER A 25 22.07 14.66 0.03
CA SER A 25 23.51 14.92 0.12
C SER A 25 24.07 15.59 -1.13
N GLY A 26 23.59 15.22 -2.31
CA GLY A 26 24.16 15.63 -3.59
C GLY A 26 25.57 15.08 -3.85
N ASN A 27 26.04 14.14 -3.02
CA ASN A 27 27.35 13.49 -3.14
C ASN A 27 27.17 12.01 -3.47
N GLU A 28 27.67 11.57 -4.63
CA GLU A 28 27.55 10.20 -5.10
C GLU A 28 28.38 9.21 -4.26
N ASP A 29 29.45 9.68 -3.63
CA ASP A 29 30.34 8.85 -2.80
C ASP A 29 29.76 8.51 -1.42
N ASP A 30 28.64 9.10 -1.03
CA ASP A 30 28.00 8.80 0.25
C ASP A 30 27.54 7.34 0.31
N TYR A 31 27.80 6.70 1.45
CA TYR A 31 27.43 5.32 1.66
C TYR A 31 25.92 5.14 1.74
N ALA A 32 25.44 4.04 1.15
CA ALA A 32 24.08 3.57 1.33
C ALA A 32 24.09 2.11 1.79
N VAL A 33 23.32 1.82 2.82
CA VAL A 33 23.19 0.46 3.38
C VAL A 33 21.74 0.04 3.25
N TYR A 34 21.51 -1.12 2.67
CA TYR A 34 20.21 -1.78 2.67
C TYR A 34 20.18 -2.79 3.82
N ALA A 35 19.29 -2.59 4.76
CA ALA A 35 19.01 -3.56 5.81
C ALA A 35 17.91 -4.52 5.31
N ASN A 36 18.14 -5.83 5.45
CA ASN A 36 17.11 -6.82 5.11
C ASN A 36 15.91 -6.67 6.04
N SER A 37 14.72 -6.94 5.50
CA SER A 37 13.50 -6.99 6.30
C SER A 37 13.62 -8.10 7.36
N PRO A 38 13.25 -7.84 8.63
CA PRO A 38 13.21 -8.86 9.66
C PRO A 38 11.95 -9.74 9.58
N PHE A 39 11.01 -9.40 8.70
CA PHE A 39 9.72 -10.08 8.59
C PHE A 39 9.80 -11.23 7.60
N ALA A 40 9.23 -12.38 7.97
CA ALA A 40 9.20 -13.58 7.15
C ALA A 40 8.30 -13.35 5.91
N GLU A 41 8.80 -13.72 4.73
CA GLU A 41 8.08 -13.48 3.46
C GLU A 41 6.77 -14.27 3.39
N GLU A 42 6.75 -15.48 3.93
CA GLU A 42 5.58 -16.36 3.98
C GLU A 42 4.40 -15.81 4.79
N LYS A 43 4.65 -14.83 5.66
CA LYS A 43 3.61 -14.12 6.42
C LYS A 43 2.93 -13.00 5.63
N ARG A 44 3.38 -12.74 4.42
CA ARG A 44 2.84 -11.70 3.56
C ARG A 44 2.48 -12.24 2.18
N LEU A 45 1.22 -12.13 1.79
CA LEU A 45 0.81 -12.32 0.40
C LEU A 45 0.78 -10.98 -0.33
N LEU A 46 1.73 -10.78 -1.25
CA LEU A 46 1.74 -9.64 -2.16
C LEU A 46 1.16 -10.02 -3.51
N MET A 47 0.13 -9.31 -3.95
CA MET A 47 -0.55 -9.53 -5.22
C MET A 47 -0.57 -8.28 -6.08
N VAL A 48 -0.44 -8.44 -7.39
CA VAL A 48 -0.57 -7.36 -8.38
C VAL A 48 -1.64 -7.74 -9.39
N ALA A 49 -2.66 -6.89 -9.52
CA ALA A 49 -3.75 -7.11 -10.47
C ALA A 49 -3.32 -6.78 -11.91
N THR A 50 -3.70 -7.66 -12.85
CA THR A 50 -3.33 -7.56 -14.27
C THR A 50 -4.40 -6.92 -15.15
N ASP A 51 -5.66 -6.83 -14.68
CA ASP A 51 -6.84 -6.48 -15.49
C ASP A 51 -7.56 -5.19 -15.01
N VAL A 52 -6.91 -4.38 -14.18
CA VAL A 52 -7.43 -3.12 -13.63
C VAL A 52 -6.42 -1.99 -13.81
N SER A 53 -6.91 -0.78 -14.04
CA SER A 53 -6.07 0.42 -14.19
C SER A 53 -6.74 1.65 -13.59
N SER A 54 -5.98 2.42 -12.81
CA SER A 54 -6.44 3.70 -12.24
C SER A 54 -6.14 4.91 -13.13
N ARG A 55 -5.56 4.70 -14.32
CA ARG A 55 -5.22 5.78 -15.25
C ARG A 55 -6.44 6.63 -15.56
N TYR A 56 -6.24 7.95 -15.64
CA TYR A 56 -7.34 8.88 -15.93
C TYR A 56 -8.10 8.51 -17.23
N SER A 57 -7.38 8.12 -18.27
CA SER A 57 -7.97 7.71 -19.57
C SER A 57 -8.76 6.40 -19.52
N ARG A 58 -8.64 5.62 -18.45
CA ARG A 58 -9.34 4.34 -18.26
C ARG A 58 -10.51 4.45 -17.27
N ARG A 59 -10.64 5.58 -16.57
CA ARG A 59 -11.68 5.79 -15.57
C ARG A 59 -13.07 5.68 -16.19
N SER A 60 -13.87 4.78 -15.66
CA SER A 60 -15.24 4.50 -16.09
C SER A 60 -15.97 3.73 -15.00
N ALA A 61 -17.30 3.70 -15.03
CA ALA A 61 -18.12 2.89 -14.12
C ALA A 61 -17.68 1.41 -14.12
N SER A 62 -17.35 0.88 -15.29
CA SER A 62 -16.82 -0.50 -15.41
C SER A 62 -15.49 -0.69 -14.69
N GLU A 63 -14.58 0.27 -14.75
CA GLU A 63 -13.28 0.17 -14.08
C GLU A 63 -13.42 0.32 -12.56
N TYR A 64 -14.28 1.24 -12.08
CA TYR A 64 -14.60 1.37 -10.65
C TYR A 64 -15.25 0.11 -10.09
N ARG A 65 -16.17 -0.51 -10.87
CA ARG A 65 -16.78 -1.78 -10.50
C ARG A 65 -15.75 -2.90 -10.35
N LYS A 66 -14.76 -3.01 -11.24
CA LYS A 66 -13.66 -3.99 -11.10
C LYS A 66 -12.91 -3.80 -9.79
N VAL A 67 -12.57 -2.55 -9.45
CA VAL A 67 -11.92 -2.24 -8.17
C VAL A 67 -12.79 -2.66 -6.99
N ALA A 68 -14.08 -2.36 -7.01
CA ALA A 68 -15.02 -2.77 -5.98
C ALA A 68 -15.15 -4.31 -5.87
N GLU A 69 -15.15 -5.03 -7.00
CA GLU A 69 -15.14 -6.50 -7.03
C GLU A 69 -13.88 -7.07 -6.37
N TYR A 70 -12.69 -6.52 -6.65
CA TYR A 70 -11.45 -6.91 -5.97
C TYR A 70 -11.51 -6.68 -4.46
N ILE A 71 -11.99 -5.51 -4.03
CA ILE A 71 -12.13 -5.19 -2.60
C ILE A 71 -13.09 -6.17 -1.93
N ARG A 72 -14.21 -6.50 -2.59
CA ARG A 72 -15.16 -7.49 -2.09
C ARG A 72 -14.51 -8.85 -1.87
N GLU A 73 -13.71 -9.35 -2.82
CA GLU A 73 -13.02 -10.63 -2.67
C GLU A 73 -12.00 -10.58 -1.51
N VAL A 74 -11.31 -9.44 -1.33
CA VAL A 74 -10.40 -9.24 -0.20
C VAL A 74 -11.12 -9.37 1.14
N VAL A 75 -12.20 -8.64 1.35
CA VAL A 75 -12.94 -8.64 2.65
C VAL A 75 -13.67 -9.96 2.92
N ARG A 76 -13.92 -10.77 1.88
CA ARG A 76 -14.51 -12.11 1.97
C ARG A 76 -13.50 -13.18 2.35
N SER A 77 -12.22 -12.99 2.02
CA SER A 77 -11.18 -14.00 2.15
C SER A 77 -10.90 -14.41 3.61
N LYS A 78 -10.99 -13.46 4.52
CA LYS A 78 -10.85 -13.67 5.99
C LYS A 78 -11.57 -12.56 6.73
N ASN A 79 -12.25 -12.86 7.81
CA ASN A 79 -12.84 -11.84 8.68
C ASN A 79 -11.73 -11.04 9.38
N GLY A 80 -11.74 -9.72 9.24
CA GLY A 80 -10.75 -8.82 9.81
C GLY A 80 -10.85 -7.40 9.29
N ASN A 81 -9.88 -6.57 9.63
CA ASN A 81 -9.87 -5.18 9.22
C ASN A 81 -8.94 -4.98 8.03
N TYR A 82 -9.42 -4.21 7.06
CA TYR A 82 -8.73 -3.90 5.82
C TYR A 82 -8.69 -2.39 5.58
N MET A 83 -7.59 -1.89 5.06
CA MET A 83 -7.51 -0.51 4.54
C MET A 83 -7.42 -0.52 3.02
N VAL A 84 -8.18 0.35 2.40
CA VAL A 84 -8.16 0.57 0.95
C VAL A 84 -7.70 1.98 0.68
N PHE A 85 -6.58 2.13 -0.02
CA PHE A 85 -5.99 3.42 -0.32
C PHE A 85 -6.26 3.84 -1.76
N PHE A 86 -6.90 4.98 -1.93
CA PHE A 86 -7.29 5.53 -3.23
C PHE A 86 -6.41 6.71 -3.65
N PRO A 87 -6.28 6.98 -4.96
CA PRO A 87 -5.46 8.09 -5.45
C PRO A 87 -6.07 9.48 -5.17
N SER A 88 -7.37 9.56 -4.91
CA SER A 88 -8.08 10.82 -4.57
C SER A 88 -9.45 10.53 -3.98
N TYR A 89 -10.03 11.52 -3.28
CA TYR A 89 -11.41 11.46 -2.78
C TYR A 89 -12.43 11.19 -3.89
N GLN A 90 -12.31 11.88 -5.02
CA GLN A 90 -13.21 11.66 -6.16
C GLN A 90 -13.18 10.20 -6.68
N TYR A 91 -12.00 9.58 -6.73
CA TYR A 91 -11.89 8.18 -7.14
C TYR A 91 -12.52 7.26 -6.09
N MET A 92 -12.27 7.54 -4.80
CA MET A 92 -12.83 6.81 -3.67
C MET A 92 -14.36 6.82 -3.69
N GLU A 93 -14.99 8.00 -3.87
CA GLU A 93 -16.44 8.17 -3.98
C GLU A 93 -17.05 7.35 -5.13
N GLN A 94 -16.36 7.28 -6.28
CA GLN A 94 -16.84 6.47 -7.43
C GLN A 94 -16.77 4.96 -7.14
N VAL A 95 -15.77 4.51 -6.39
CA VAL A 95 -15.68 3.10 -5.98
C VAL A 95 -16.65 2.79 -4.86
N GLU A 96 -16.89 3.71 -3.93
CA GLU A 96 -17.90 3.60 -2.87
C GLU A 96 -19.28 3.36 -3.48
N GLN A 97 -19.69 4.18 -4.48
CA GLN A 97 -20.94 3.98 -5.22
C GLN A 97 -20.99 2.61 -5.90
N ALA A 98 -19.87 2.15 -6.48
CA ALA A 98 -19.83 0.83 -7.09
C ALA A 98 -19.92 -0.31 -6.07
N VAL A 99 -19.44 -0.11 -4.84
CA VAL A 99 -19.57 -1.06 -3.72
C VAL A 99 -21.02 -1.17 -3.25
N GLU A 100 -21.76 -0.05 -3.19
CA GLU A 100 -23.19 -0.04 -2.81
C GLU A 100 -24.07 -0.88 -3.77
N GLU A 101 -23.65 -1.03 -5.03
CA GLU A 101 -24.31 -1.88 -6.02
C GLU A 101 -23.99 -3.38 -5.88
N LEU A 102 -23.06 -3.75 -5.00
CA LEU A 102 -22.61 -5.13 -4.79
C LEU A 102 -23.16 -5.68 -3.46
N ASP A 103 -23.27 -7.01 -3.40
CA ASP A 103 -23.37 -7.72 -2.11
C ASP A 103 -22.00 -7.64 -1.42
N PHE A 104 -21.83 -6.65 -0.54
CA PHE A 104 -20.57 -6.33 0.10
C PHE A 104 -20.57 -6.77 1.57
N PRO A 105 -19.84 -7.83 1.93
CA PRO A 105 -19.94 -8.48 3.24
C PRO A 105 -19.01 -7.86 4.30
N ALA A 106 -18.95 -6.54 4.38
CA ALA A 106 -18.14 -5.81 5.35
C ALA A 106 -18.80 -4.49 5.74
N ASP A 107 -18.48 -4.00 6.94
CA ASP A 107 -18.75 -2.60 7.27
C ASP A 107 -17.83 -1.69 6.45
N LEU A 108 -18.39 -0.61 5.93
CA LEU A 108 -17.64 0.38 5.20
C LEU A 108 -17.41 1.61 6.08
N LEU A 109 -16.14 1.98 6.26
CA LEU A 109 -15.70 3.16 6.97
C LEU A 109 -14.97 4.09 5.99
N VAL A 110 -15.49 5.29 5.75
CA VAL A 110 -14.96 6.19 4.71
C VAL A 110 -14.32 7.42 5.32
N GLN A 111 -13.09 7.72 4.91
CA GLN A 111 -12.37 8.91 5.33
C GLN A 111 -13.04 10.18 4.81
N GLY A 112 -13.46 11.08 5.72
CA GLY A 112 -13.96 12.42 5.38
C GLY A 112 -12.84 13.37 4.96
N GLN A 113 -13.20 14.38 4.15
CA GLN A 113 -12.29 15.49 3.85
C GLN A 113 -12.16 16.42 5.07
N GLY A 114 -10.92 16.83 5.40
CA GLY A 114 -10.69 17.82 6.44
C GLY A 114 -11.02 17.36 7.86
N MET A 115 -11.00 16.05 8.11
CA MET A 115 -11.26 15.48 9.44
C MET A 115 -10.42 16.16 10.52
N LYS A 116 -11.07 16.55 11.62
CA LYS A 116 -10.41 17.05 12.82
C LYS A 116 -9.76 15.91 13.60
N GLU A 117 -8.90 16.25 14.53
CA GLU A 117 -8.16 15.26 15.32
C GLU A 117 -9.08 14.26 16.04
N GLN A 118 -10.18 14.73 16.62
CA GLN A 118 -11.16 13.87 17.27
C GLN A 118 -11.82 12.88 16.30
N GLU A 119 -12.21 13.34 15.09
CA GLU A 119 -12.82 12.49 14.06
C GLU A 119 -11.83 11.42 13.55
N ARG A 120 -10.53 11.77 13.50
CA ARG A 120 -9.47 10.81 13.16
C ARG A 120 -9.30 9.75 14.25
N GLN A 121 -9.36 10.16 15.51
CA GLN A 121 -9.28 9.25 16.64
C GLN A 121 -10.49 8.28 16.65
N GLU A 122 -11.71 8.80 16.47
CA GLU A 122 -12.91 8.00 16.34
C GLU A 122 -12.84 7.01 15.17
N PHE A 123 -12.27 7.43 14.02
CA PHE A 123 -12.03 6.55 12.88
C PHE A 123 -11.08 5.40 13.22
N LEU A 124 -10.02 5.65 13.98
CA LEU A 124 -9.05 4.63 14.38
C LEU A 124 -9.62 3.68 15.45
N GLU A 125 -10.47 4.17 16.33
CA GLU A 125 -11.15 3.34 17.34
C GLU A 125 -12.07 2.28 16.72
N GLU A 126 -12.54 2.50 15.48
CA GLU A 126 -13.30 1.48 14.75
C GLU A 126 -12.51 0.19 14.52
N PHE A 127 -11.18 0.26 14.37
CA PHE A 127 -10.32 -0.91 14.20
C PHE A 127 -10.16 -1.74 15.49
N GLU A 128 -10.51 -1.20 16.64
CA GLU A 128 -10.43 -1.91 17.94
C GLU A 128 -11.73 -2.64 18.29
N LYS A 129 -12.82 -2.34 17.57
CA LYS A 129 -14.12 -2.95 17.83
C LYS A 129 -14.16 -4.40 17.38
N LYS A 130 -14.64 -5.29 18.25
CA LYS A 130 -14.91 -6.68 17.89
C LYS A 130 -16.11 -6.75 16.94
N ARG A 131 -15.92 -7.40 15.80
CA ARG A 131 -16.95 -7.60 14.76
C ARG A 131 -17.06 -9.06 14.37
N ASN A 132 -18.25 -9.46 13.92
CA ASN A 132 -18.48 -10.78 13.34
C ASN A 132 -18.29 -10.82 11.81
N HIS A 133 -17.95 -9.66 11.22
CA HIS A 133 -17.72 -9.46 9.79
C HIS A 133 -16.56 -8.48 9.59
N SER A 134 -16.08 -8.38 8.38
CA SER A 134 -14.92 -7.54 8.07
C SER A 134 -15.23 -6.04 8.16
N LEU A 135 -14.19 -5.23 8.37
CA LEU A 135 -14.20 -3.78 8.21
C LEU A 135 -13.36 -3.42 6.99
N ALA A 136 -13.91 -2.62 6.08
CA ALA A 136 -13.19 -2.01 4.98
C ALA A 136 -13.09 -0.50 5.20
N ALA A 137 -11.91 0.01 5.51
CA ALA A 137 -11.68 1.44 5.70
C ALA A 137 -11.13 2.07 4.41
N PHE A 138 -11.90 2.93 3.80
CA PHE A 138 -11.54 3.67 2.58
C PHE A 138 -10.80 4.94 2.94
N CYS A 139 -9.56 5.07 2.46
CA CYS A 139 -8.66 6.18 2.77
C CYS A 139 -8.02 6.74 1.51
N VAL A 140 -7.59 8.00 1.54
CA VAL A 140 -6.83 8.59 0.44
C VAL A 140 -5.33 8.42 0.68
N MET A 141 -4.62 7.96 -0.34
CA MET A 141 -3.19 7.73 -0.32
C MET A 141 -2.41 9.03 -0.08
N GLY A 142 -1.43 9.01 0.83
CA GLY A 142 -0.70 10.22 1.24
C GLY A 142 -1.51 11.16 2.13
N GLY A 143 -2.72 10.76 2.57
CA GLY A 143 -3.51 11.45 3.58
C GLY A 143 -3.09 11.06 5.00
N VAL A 144 -3.82 11.62 5.98
CA VAL A 144 -3.54 11.47 7.42
C VAL A 144 -3.49 10.02 7.93
N PHE A 145 -4.13 9.08 7.22
CA PHE A 145 -4.12 7.66 7.55
C PHE A 145 -3.03 6.86 6.81
N SER A 146 -2.28 7.50 5.90
CA SER A 146 -1.11 6.88 5.26
C SER A 146 0.16 7.04 6.09
N GLU A 147 0.18 7.94 7.07
CA GLU A 147 1.32 8.24 7.95
C GLU A 147 0.87 8.27 9.41
N GLY A 148 1.77 7.90 10.33
CA GLY A 148 1.56 8.10 11.77
C GLY A 148 0.53 7.18 12.47
N ILE A 149 -0.08 6.21 11.79
CA ILE A 149 -1.00 5.25 12.40
C ILE A 149 -0.22 4.01 12.87
N ASP A 150 -0.49 3.56 14.08
CA ASP A 150 0.09 2.34 14.65
C ASP A 150 -1.01 1.31 14.93
N LEU A 151 -1.43 0.60 13.89
CA LEU A 151 -2.35 -0.54 14.00
C LEU A 151 -1.51 -1.83 14.01
N LYS A 152 -1.32 -2.43 15.18
CA LYS A 152 -0.52 -3.65 15.38
C LYS A 152 -1.41 -4.87 15.49
N GLU A 153 -0.82 -6.04 15.25
CA GLU A 153 -1.44 -7.35 15.40
C GLU A 153 -2.68 -7.51 14.47
N GLU A 154 -3.70 -8.18 14.93
CA GLU A 154 -4.92 -8.43 14.15
C GLU A 154 -5.75 -7.18 13.82
N ARG A 155 -5.29 -5.98 14.20
CA ARG A 155 -6.00 -4.73 13.93
C ARG A 155 -6.01 -4.35 12.46
N LEU A 156 -5.06 -4.85 11.66
CA LEU A 156 -5.04 -4.66 10.22
C LEU A 156 -4.41 -5.89 9.54
N ILE A 157 -5.21 -6.67 8.84
CA ILE A 157 -4.75 -7.89 8.17
C ILE A 157 -4.63 -7.74 6.65
N GLY A 158 -4.96 -6.60 6.08
CA GLY A 158 -4.75 -6.38 4.65
C GLY A 158 -4.85 -4.93 4.21
N ALA A 159 -4.12 -4.65 3.13
CA ALA A 159 -4.16 -3.36 2.44
C ALA A 159 -4.42 -3.57 0.94
N VAL A 160 -5.36 -2.80 0.40
CA VAL A 160 -5.60 -2.68 -1.03
C VAL A 160 -5.15 -1.30 -1.48
N ILE A 161 -4.27 -1.22 -2.46
CA ILE A 161 -3.68 0.03 -2.93
C ILE A 161 -4.10 0.25 -4.38
N VAL A 162 -4.94 1.24 -4.60
CA VAL A 162 -5.50 1.58 -5.92
C VAL A 162 -4.64 2.65 -6.58
N GLY A 163 -3.97 2.27 -7.66
CA GLY A 163 -3.11 3.19 -8.41
C GLY A 163 -1.70 3.33 -7.84
N THR A 164 -0.87 4.03 -8.58
CA THR A 164 0.57 4.15 -8.34
C THR A 164 0.98 5.35 -7.50
N GLY A 165 0.03 5.98 -6.80
CA GLY A 165 0.33 7.05 -5.84
C GLY A 165 0.81 8.38 -6.42
N LEU A 166 0.82 8.54 -7.75
CA LEU A 166 1.35 9.75 -8.38
C LEU A 166 0.76 11.01 -7.75
N PRO A 167 1.59 12.00 -7.37
CA PRO A 167 1.12 13.31 -6.96
C PRO A 167 0.21 13.96 -8.00
N MET A 168 -0.66 14.84 -7.56
CA MET A 168 -1.45 15.66 -8.47
C MET A 168 -0.52 16.63 -9.23
N VAL A 169 -0.81 16.85 -10.51
CA VAL A 169 -0.08 17.84 -11.31
C VAL A 169 -0.36 19.24 -10.74
N CYS A 170 0.69 19.93 -10.30
CA CYS A 170 0.66 21.29 -9.79
C CYS A 170 1.95 22.03 -10.19
N VAL A 171 1.97 23.33 -9.97
CA VAL A 171 3.11 24.18 -10.36
C VAL A 171 4.40 23.70 -9.70
N GLU A 172 4.35 23.35 -8.43
CA GLU A 172 5.50 22.89 -7.65
C GLU A 172 6.10 21.62 -8.22
N GLN A 173 5.25 20.67 -8.61
CA GLN A 173 5.70 19.39 -9.24
C GLN A 173 6.30 19.63 -10.62
N GLU A 174 5.74 20.54 -11.42
CA GLU A 174 6.28 20.86 -12.74
C GLU A 174 7.62 21.63 -12.64
N VAL A 175 7.78 22.52 -11.65
CA VAL A 175 9.08 23.17 -11.36
C VAL A 175 10.13 22.14 -10.96
N LEU A 176 9.77 21.19 -10.09
CA LEU A 176 10.67 20.12 -9.68
C LEU A 176 11.06 19.22 -10.87
N ARG A 177 10.08 18.85 -11.68
CA ARG A 177 10.31 18.09 -12.92
C ARG A 177 11.28 18.80 -13.84
N GLY A 178 11.05 20.09 -14.16
CA GLY A 178 11.92 20.90 -15.01
C GLY A 178 13.34 21.00 -14.47
N TYR A 179 13.50 21.20 -13.17
CA TYR A 179 14.80 21.26 -12.52
C TYR A 179 15.64 19.98 -12.70
N PHE A 180 15.02 18.79 -12.60
CA PHE A 180 15.72 17.55 -12.79
C PHE A 180 15.96 17.23 -14.28
N GLU A 181 15.03 17.62 -15.18
CA GLU A 181 15.25 17.50 -16.62
C GLU A 181 16.45 18.36 -17.10
N GLU A 182 16.64 19.57 -16.56
CA GLU A 182 17.81 20.41 -16.85
C GLU A 182 19.13 19.81 -16.34
N LYS A 183 19.08 18.96 -15.34
CA LYS A 183 20.25 18.24 -14.80
C LYS A 183 20.50 16.90 -15.47
N GLU A 184 19.86 16.62 -16.61
CA GLU A 184 19.94 15.34 -17.32
C GLU A 184 19.45 14.14 -16.48
N GLU A 185 18.64 14.40 -15.45
CA GLU A 185 17.97 13.38 -14.66
C GLU A 185 16.56 13.09 -15.22
N ALA A 186 15.97 11.97 -14.81
CA ALA A 186 14.60 11.61 -15.20
C ALA A 186 13.57 12.47 -14.43
N GLY A 187 13.29 13.70 -14.91
CA GLY A 187 12.45 14.68 -14.20
C GLY A 187 11.07 14.16 -13.80
N PHE A 188 10.43 13.36 -14.66
CA PHE A 188 9.15 12.74 -14.31
C PHE A 188 9.29 11.74 -13.15
N ASP A 189 10.34 10.96 -13.12
CA ASP A 189 10.58 9.97 -12.08
C ASP A 189 10.78 10.66 -10.73
N PHE A 190 11.60 11.72 -10.71
CA PHE A 190 11.88 12.49 -9.50
C PHE A 190 10.67 13.25 -8.96
N ALA A 191 9.88 13.87 -9.86
CA ALA A 191 8.73 14.67 -9.45
C ALA A 191 7.47 13.84 -9.15
N TYR A 192 7.29 12.70 -9.82
CA TYR A 192 6.03 11.96 -9.78
C TYR A 192 6.17 10.50 -9.37
N GLN A 193 7.03 9.73 -10.06
CA GLN A 193 7.06 8.28 -9.91
C GLN A 193 7.64 7.85 -8.56
N TYR A 194 8.79 8.38 -8.15
CA TYR A 194 9.41 8.04 -6.87
C TYR A 194 8.57 8.49 -5.67
N PRO A 195 8.07 9.75 -5.61
CA PRO A 195 7.14 10.15 -4.56
C PRO A 195 5.86 9.33 -4.54
N GLY A 196 5.34 8.95 -5.72
CA GLY A 196 4.18 8.09 -5.83
C GLY A 196 4.42 6.72 -5.24
N MET A 197 5.51 6.07 -5.64
CA MET A 197 5.87 4.74 -5.15
C MET A 197 6.15 4.74 -3.64
N ASN A 198 6.74 5.80 -3.10
CA ASN A 198 6.93 5.94 -1.66
C ASN A 198 5.60 5.92 -0.89
N LYS A 199 4.55 6.57 -1.40
CA LYS A 199 3.21 6.50 -0.79
C LYS A 199 2.64 5.07 -0.84
N VAL A 200 2.87 4.35 -1.94
CA VAL A 200 2.48 2.94 -2.07
C VAL A 200 3.20 2.07 -1.02
N LEU A 201 4.51 2.23 -0.89
CA LEU A 201 5.31 1.49 0.10
C LEU A 201 4.90 1.83 1.54
N GLN A 202 4.61 3.09 1.84
CA GLN A 202 4.10 3.51 3.16
C GLN A 202 2.74 2.88 3.48
N ALA A 203 1.82 2.87 2.51
CA ALA A 203 0.51 2.25 2.67
C ALA A 203 0.62 0.73 2.88
N ALA A 204 1.44 0.04 2.08
CA ALA A 204 1.70 -1.39 2.20
C ALA A 204 2.38 -1.76 3.53
N GLY A 205 3.31 -0.94 3.99
CA GLY A 205 4.03 -1.13 5.25
C GLY A 205 3.16 -1.01 6.51
N ARG A 206 1.86 -0.76 6.37
CA ARG A 206 0.89 -0.78 7.49
C ARG A 206 0.49 -2.18 7.91
N VAL A 207 0.60 -3.17 7.03
CA VAL A 207 0.09 -4.53 7.24
C VAL A 207 1.02 -5.36 8.12
N ILE A 208 2.33 -5.34 7.87
CA ILE A 208 3.31 -6.13 8.61
C ILE A 208 4.21 -5.17 9.40
N ARG A 209 4.12 -5.20 10.73
CA ARG A 209 4.84 -4.33 11.66
C ARG A 209 5.59 -5.09 12.75
N THR A 210 5.14 -6.31 13.03
CA THR A 210 5.78 -7.21 13.98
C THR A 210 6.10 -8.53 13.29
N THR A 211 6.91 -9.36 13.93
CA THR A 211 7.22 -10.71 13.44
C THR A 211 6.03 -11.65 13.51
N GLU A 212 4.99 -11.28 14.25
CA GLU A 212 3.77 -12.08 14.41
C GLU A 212 2.68 -11.69 13.41
N ASP A 213 2.77 -10.52 12.78
CA ASP A 213 1.77 -10.06 11.82
C ASP A 213 1.75 -10.93 10.57
N GLU A 214 0.54 -11.22 10.12
CA GLU A 214 0.25 -11.88 8.84
C GLU A 214 -0.75 -11.06 8.07
N GLY A 215 -0.57 -10.98 6.75
CA GLY A 215 -1.51 -10.20 5.98
C GLY A 215 -1.30 -10.18 4.48
N ILE A 216 -2.28 -9.57 3.81
CA ILE A 216 -2.30 -9.46 2.36
C ILE A 216 -2.10 -8.02 1.91
N ILE A 217 -1.41 -7.84 0.80
CA ILE A 217 -1.22 -6.58 0.10
C ILE A 217 -1.65 -6.79 -1.34
N LEU A 218 -2.63 -6.01 -1.81
CA LEU A 218 -3.12 -6.09 -3.17
C LEU A 218 -2.91 -4.74 -3.88
N LEU A 219 -2.10 -4.74 -4.93
CA LEU A 219 -1.83 -3.59 -5.78
C LEU A 219 -2.77 -3.60 -6.99
N LEU A 220 -3.65 -2.63 -7.09
CA LEU A 220 -4.66 -2.50 -8.14
C LEU A 220 -4.27 -1.45 -9.19
N ASP A 221 -3.30 -1.79 -10.03
CA ASP A 221 -2.97 -1.06 -11.25
C ASP A 221 -2.03 -1.86 -12.15
N ASP A 222 -2.33 -1.95 -13.44
CA ASP A 222 -1.52 -2.65 -14.44
C ASP A 222 -0.12 -2.06 -14.62
N ARG A 223 0.11 -0.82 -14.19
CA ARG A 223 1.43 -0.17 -14.26
C ARG A 223 2.46 -0.79 -13.34
N PHE A 224 2.06 -1.40 -12.23
CA PHE A 224 3.00 -2.08 -11.33
C PHE A 224 3.77 -3.22 -12.00
N LEU A 225 3.23 -3.79 -13.09
CA LEU A 225 3.89 -4.84 -13.88
C LEU A 225 4.85 -4.32 -14.94
N LYS A 226 4.95 -3.00 -15.12
CA LYS A 226 5.92 -2.42 -16.01
C LYS A 226 7.30 -2.39 -15.34
N ARG A 227 8.34 -2.57 -16.17
CA ARG A 227 9.73 -2.60 -15.72
C ARG A 227 10.10 -1.41 -14.84
N GLU A 228 9.69 -0.20 -15.23
CA GLU A 228 9.93 1.05 -14.52
C GLU A 228 9.38 1.08 -13.07
N TYR A 229 8.30 0.31 -12.80
CA TYR A 229 7.75 0.17 -11.45
C TYR A 229 8.32 -1.03 -10.71
N LEU A 230 8.58 -2.14 -11.40
CA LEU A 230 9.18 -3.34 -10.81
C LEU A 230 10.58 -3.04 -10.24
N GLU A 231 11.36 -2.18 -10.92
CA GLU A 231 12.68 -1.73 -10.45
C GLU A 231 12.61 -0.88 -9.15
N LEU A 232 11.41 -0.39 -8.78
CA LEU A 232 11.16 0.34 -7.54
C LEU A 232 10.63 -0.53 -6.39
N PHE A 233 10.38 -1.80 -6.66
CA PHE A 233 9.95 -2.72 -5.60
C PHE A 233 11.12 -2.98 -4.65
N PRO A 234 10.88 -2.98 -3.34
CA PRO A 234 11.88 -3.42 -2.37
C PRO A 234 12.18 -4.91 -2.58
N ARG A 235 13.35 -5.36 -2.14
CA ARG A 235 13.80 -6.74 -2.34
C ARG A 235 12.82 -7.78 -1.81
N GLU A 236 12.18 -7.50 -0.70
CA GLU A 236 11.16 -8.35 -0.09
C GLU A 236 9.85 -8.43 -0.90
N TRP A 237 9.71 -7.68 -2.00
CA TRP A 237 8.59 -7.75 -2.93
C TRP A 237 8.91 -8.55 -4.21
N GLU A 238 10.06 -9.21 -4.27
CA GLU A 238 10.48 -9.98 -5.45
C GLU A 238 9.50 -11.12 -5.76
N HIS A 239 8.91 -11.75 -4.73
CA HIS A 239 7.99 -12.88 -4.86
C HIS A 239 6.52 -12.42 -4.76
N PHE A 240 6.05 -11.59 -5.69
CA PHE A 240 4.63 -11.24 -5.78
C PHE A 240 3.87 -12.19 -6.71
N GLN A 241 2.55 -12.27 -6.52
CA GLN A 241 1.67 -13.07 -7.36
C GLN A 241 0.88 -12.17 -8.31
N MET A 242 0.86 -12.51 -9.60
CA MET A 242 -0.01 -11.85 -10.57
C MET A 242 -1.42 -12.43 -10.48
N VAL A 243 -2.40 -11.57 -10.29
CA VAL A 243 -3.79 -11.98 -10.13
C VAL A 243 -4.72 -11.25 -11.09
N ASN A 244 -5.88 -11.86 -11.34
CA ASN A 244 -7.02 -11.26 -11.99
C ASN A 244 -8.30 -11.58 -11.19
N ARG A 245 -9.45 -11.02 -11.58
CA ARG A 245 -10.71 -11.24 -10.85
C ARG A 245 -11.15 -12.71 -10.77
N GLY A 246 -10.65 -13.56 -11.68
CA GLY A 246 -10.98 -14.99 -11.71
C GLY A 246 -10.18 -15.84 -10.74
N ASN A 247 -9.00 -15.41 -10.27
CA ASN A 247 -8.13 -16.21 -9.43
C ASN A 247 -7.72 -15.54 -8.10
N VAL A 248 -8.00 -14.27 -7.89
CA VAL A 248 -7.59 -13.52 -6.68
C VAL A 248 -8.17 -14.15 -5.41
N GLY A 249 -9.43 -14.60 -5.43
CA GLY A 249 -10.06 -15.28 -4.28
C GLY A 249 -9.32 -16.55 -3.90
N GLN A 250 -9.05 -17.45 -4.87
CA GLN A 250 -8.33 -18.69 -4.62
C GLN A 250 -6.91 -18.45 -4.07
N CYS A 251 -6.21 -17.45 -4.61
CA CYS A 251 -4.88 -17.08 -4.14
C CYS A 251 -4.87 -16.67 -2.66
N MET A 252 -5.88 -15.94 -2.20
CA MET A 252 -6.03 -15.56 -0.80
C MET A 252 -6.47 -16.72 0.09
N GLU A 253 -7.38 -17.56 -0.39
CA GLU A 253 -7.81 -18.77 0.35
C GLU A 253 -6.62 -19.71 0.61
N ASP A 254 -5.79 -19.94 -0.41
CA ASP A 254 -4.58 -20.78 -0.29
C ASP A 254 -3.61 -20.21 0.75
N PHE A 255 -3.39 -18.88 0.75
CA PHE A 255 -2.54 -18.20 1.73
C PHE A 255 -3.07 -18.36 3.16
N TRP A 256 -4.34 -18.09 3.39
CA TRP A 256 -4.93 -18.19 4.72
C TRP A 256 -5.04 -19.64 5.21
N ALA A 257 -5.19 -20.63 4.32
CA ALA A 257 -5.22 -22.04 4.69
C ALA A 257 -3.86 -22.53 5.22
N VAL A 258 -2.75 -22.08 4.63
CA VAL A 258 -1.39 -22.42 5.10
C VAL A 258 -1.12 -21.80 6.46
N SER A 259 -1.52 -20.55 6.67
CA SER A 259 -1.41 -19.83 7.94
C SER A 259 -2.11 -20.58 9.09
N TYR A 260 -3.31 -21.11 8.87
CA TYR A 260 -4.04 -21.93 9.84
C TYR A 260 -3.31 -23.23 10.22
N THR A 261 -2.61 -23.87 9.30
CA THR A 261 -1.91 -25.13 9.58
C THR A 261 -0.68 -24.95 10.46
N HIS A 262 -0.01 -23.82 10.37
CA HIS A 262 1.13 -23.50 11.24
C HIS A 262 0.74 -23.19 12.69
N LEU A 263 -0.46 -22.65 12.93
CA LEU A 263 -0.98 -22.37 14.26
C LEU A 263 -1.52 -23.64 14.99
N THR A 264 -1.80 -24.71 14.26
CA THR A 264 -2.44 -25.93 14.80
C THR A 264 -1.50 -27.13 14.94
N LEU A 265 -0.23 -27.00 14.64
CA LEU A 265 0.72 -28.09 14.91
C LEU A 265 0.89 -28.23 16.44
N PRO A 266 0.54 -29.41 17.03
CA PRO A 266 0.76 -29.60 18.45
C PRO A 266 2.25 -29.55 18.73
N THR A 267 2.65 -28.68 19.63
CA THR A 267 3.95 -28.77 20.30
C THR A 267 4.10 -30.20 20.80
N LYS A 268 5.02 -30.98 20.22
CA LYS A 268 5.37 -32.28 20.75
C LYS A 268 5.70 -32.11 22.23
N LEU A 269 4.86 -32.68 23.08
CA LEU A 269 5.23 -32.97 24.45
C LEU A 269 6.47 -33.85 24.41
N GLU A 270 7.60 -33.30 24.79
CA GLU A 270 8.77 -34.13 25.17
C GLU A 270 8.39 -34.84 26.45
N VAL A 271 8.42 -36.17 26.39
CA VAL A 271 8.36 -37.08 27.52
C VAL A 271 9.76 -37.25 28.09
#